data_69ec2505a1b5f26d84f54902794dd9aa
#
_entry.id   69ec2505a1b5f26d84f54902794dd9aa
#
_cell.length_a   1.000
_cell.length_b   1.000
_cell.length_c   1.000
_cell.angle_alpha   90.00
_cell.angle_beta   90.00
_cell.angle_gamma   90.00
#
_symmetry.space_group_name_H-M   'P 1'
#
loop_
_entity.id
_entity.type
_entity.pdbx_description
1 polymer ?
#
loop_
_entity_poly.entity_id
_entity_poly.type
_entity_poly.pdbx_seq_one_letter_code
_entity_poly.pdbx_strand_id
1 'polypeptide(L)'
;MGIVSQLSEVASSNPFNLPVARRASCSSAKSVDDTVEFGSSKYYLLCGFGGILSCGITHTAIVPLDLVKCRIQVNPEKYKGIVSGFRTTVAEEGTRALVKGWAPTAVGYSLQGLGKFGFYEMFKIFYSDMLGEELSYQWRTSVYLAASASAEFFADIMLAPMEATKVRVQTSPGAPPTLRGCAPMIYKSEGLAGFYKGLPPLWMRQIPYTMMKFACFERTVELLYKYCVPKPRAECSKSEQLVVTFVAGYIAGVFCAVVSHPADTVVSKLNQDSGSTASGIVKKLGFAGLWKGLVPRIIMIGTLTALQWFIYDSVKVVFKLPRPPPPEMPESLKLKLEAAGKL
;
A
#
# COMPACT_ATOMS: atom_id res chain seq x y z
N MET A 1 -34.85 -12.94 -7.31
CA MET A 1 -34.52 -14.37 -7.04
C MET A 1 -33.27 -14.85 -7.79
N GLY A 2 -32.40 -13.97 -8.32
CA GLY A 2 -31.27 -14.32 -9.18
C GLY A 2 -29.87 -14.24 -8.54
N ILE A 3 -29.68 -13.51 -7.46
CA ILE A 3 -28.35 -13.27 -6.89
C ILE A 3 -27.95 -14.38 -5.91
N VAL A 4 -28.91 -14.96 -5.19
CA VAL A 4 -28.65 -16.02 -4.20
C VAL A 4 -28.31 -17.36 -4.84
N SER A 5 -28.88 -17.66 -6.02
CA SER A 5 -28.57 -18.89 -6.76
C SER A 5 -27.17 -18.87 -7.41
N GLN A 6 -26.67 -17.72 -7.83
CA GLN A 6 -25.30 -17.59 -8.35
C GLN A 6 -24.25 -17.67 -7.25
N LEU A 7 -24.55 -17.22 -6.04
CA LEU A 7 -23.65 -17.36 -4.89
C LEU A 7 -23.49 -18.81 -4.42
N SER A 8 -24.50 -19.65 -4.61
CA SER A 8 -24.41 -21.07 -4.24
C SER A 8 -23.58 -21.90 -5.22
N GLU A 9 -23.53 -21.54 -6.49
CA GLU A 9 -22.67 -22.20 -7.48
C GLU A 9 -21.18 -21.85 -7.31
N VAL A 10 -20.88 -20.62 -6.91
CA VAL A 10 -19.50 -20.19 -6.64
C VAL A 10 -18.93 -20.82 -5.36
N ALA A 11 -19.78 -21.17 -4.39
CA ALA A 11 -19.34 -21.80 -3.14
C ALA A 11 -19.01 -23.31 -3.28
N SER A 12 -19.39 -23.96 -4.37
CA SER A 12 -19.12 -25.39 -4.62
C SER A 12 -17.89 -25.66 -5.49
N SER A 13 -17.29 -24.65 -6.10
CA SER A 13 -16.08 -24.76 -6.89
C SER A 13 -14.83 -24.57 -6.02
N ASN A 14 -13.88 -25.47 -6.19
CA ASN A 14 -12.58 -25.47 -5.53
C ASN A 14 -11.97 -24.04 -5.54
N PRO A 15 -11.65 -23.41 -4.38
CA PRO A 15 -11.23 -22.02 -4.29
C PRO A 15 -9.91 -21.70 -5.02
N PHE A 16 -9.23 -22.73 -5.55
CA PHE A 16 -8.00 -22.59 -6.34
C PHE A 16 -8.23 -22.73 -7.87
N ASN A 17 -9.43 -23.08 -8.32
CA ASN A 17 -9.82 -23.02 -9.72
C ASN A 17 -10.60 -21.72 -9.97
N LEU A 18 -9.91 -20.59 -9.95
CA LEU A 18 -10.48 -19.32 -10.41
C LEU A 18 -10.84 -19.46 -11.91
N PRO A 19 -12.06 -19.08 -12.32
CA PRO A 19 -12.41 -19.10 -13.73
C PRO A 19 -11.43 -18.20 -14.48
N VAL A 20 -10.71 -18.80 -15.41
CA VAL A 20 -9.84 -18.08 -16.34
C VAL A 20 -10.73 -17.08 -17.08
N ALA A 21 -10.47 -15.79 -16.87
CA ALA A 21 -11.15 -14.71 -17.56
C ALA A 21 -11.21 -15.04 -19.06
N ARG A 22 -12.42 -15.13 -19.61
CA ARG A 22 -12.62 -15.36 -21.05
C ARG A 22 -11.88 -14.26 -21.79
N ARG A 23 -10.88 -14.68 -22.56
CA ARG A 23 -10.07 -13.83 -23.44
C ARG A 23 -10.97 -12.90 -24.25
N ALA A 24 -10.85 -11.61 -24.05
CA ALA A 24 -11.09 -10.67 -25.12
C ALA A 24 -10.07 -11.02 -26.21
N SER A 25 -10.53 -11.50 -27.34
CA SER A 25 -9.71 -11.88 -28.49
C SER A 25 -9.04 -10.64 -29.05
N CYS A 26 -7.92 -10.24 -28.50
CA CYS A 26 -7.01 -9.32 -29.15
C CYS A 26 -6.12 -10.15 -30.07
N SER A 27 -6.61 -10.36 -31.31
CA SER A 27 -5.82 -10.88 -32.41
C SER A 27 -4.76 -9.86 -32.77
N SER A 28 -3.55 -10.00 -32.24
CA SER A 28 -2.37 -9.37 -32.81
C SER A 28 -1.11 -10.17 -32.50
N ALA A 29 -0.50 -10.59 -33.59
CA ALA A 29 0.90 -10.98 -33.80
C ALA A 29 1.60 -11.77 -32.70
N LYS A 30 1.74 -13.07 -32.97
CA LYS A 30 2.70 -13.98 -32.32
C LYS A 30 4.12 -13.46 -32.46
N SER A 31 4.71 -13.04 -31.35
CA SER A 31 6.10 -13.30 -31.08
C SER A 31 6.16 -14.29 -29.91
N VAL A 32 6.73 -15.45 -30.17
CA VAL A 32 7.01 -16.49 -29.19
C VAL A 32 8.15 -15.93 -28.32
N ASP A 33 7.79 -15.24 -27.25
CA ASP A 33 8.69 -14.84 -26.19
C ASP A 33 7.96 -15.12 -24.88
N ASP A 34 8.63 -15.67 -23.91
CA ASP A 34 8.22 -16.22 -22.61
C ASP A 34 7.41 -15.20 -21.75
N THR A 35 6.27 -14.76 -22.26
CA THR A 35 5.42 -13.76 -21.60
C THR A 35 4.50 -14.45 -20.59
N VAL A 36 4.57 -13.97 -19.35
CA VAL A 36 3.71 -14.44 -18.26
C VAL A 36 2.25 -14.12 -18.59
N GLU A 37 1.36 -15.11 -18.58
CA GLU A 37 -0.08 -14.87 -18.78
C GLU A 37 -0.67 -14.00 -17.66
N PHE A 38 -1.46 -12.98 -18.05
CA PHE A 38 -2.19 -12.13 -17.10
C PHE A 38 -3.18 -12.96 -16.28
N GLY A 39 -3.18 -12.75 -14.94
CA GLY A 39 -4.05 -13.51 -14.04
C GLY A 39 -3.57 -14.93 -13.72
N SER A 40 -2.38 -15.34 -14.19
CA SER A 40 -1.78 -16.62 -13.80
C SER A 40 -1.19 -16.56 -12.39
N SER A 41 -1.02 -17.72 -11.74
CA SER A 41 -0.34 -17.79 -10.43
C SER A 41 1.07 -17.21 -10.49
N LYS A 42 1.78 -17.39 -11.59
CA LYS A 42 3.11 -16.80 -11.84
C LYS A 42 3.04 -15.27 -11.91
N TYR A 43 2.00 -14.71 -12.51
CA TYR A 43 1.76 -13.27 -12.55
C TYR A 43 1.60 -12.68 -11.13
N TYR A 44 0.73 -13.28 -10.31
CA TYR A 44 0.51 -12.80 -8.93
C TYR A 44 1.75 -12.93 -8.05
N LEU A 45 2.51 -14.02 -8.18
CA LEU A 45 3.76 -14.21 -7.45
C LEU A 45 4.80 -13.15 -7.83
N LEU A 46 4.93 -12.82 -9.10
CA LEU A 46 5.85 -11.78 -9.56
C LEU A 46 5.40 -10.37 -9.15
N CYS A 47 4.10 -10.10 -9.14
CA CYS A 47 3.55 -8.87 -8.56
C CYS A 47 3.85 -8.78 -7.06
N GLY A 48 3.68 -9.88 -6.33
CA GLY A 48 4.05 -9.96 -4.93
C GLY A 48 5.56 -9.77 -4.70
N PHE A 49 6.41 -10.36 -5.55
CA PHE A 49 7.87 -10.16 -5.50
C PHE A 49 8.25 -8.69 -5.74
N GLY A 50 7.61 -8.02 -6.70
CA GLY A 50 7.74 -6.58 -6.89
C GLY A 50 7.36 -5.79 -5.64
N GLY A 51 6.33 -6.23 -4.93
CA GLY A 51 5.92 -5.68 -3.64
C GLY A 51 6.97 -5.87 -2.55
N ILE A 52 7.61 -7.05 -2.47
CA ILE A 52 8.71 -7.34 -1.54
C ILE A 52 9.83 -6.32 -1.73
N LEU A 53 10.33 -6.16 -2.95
CA LEU A 53 11.40 -5.23 -3.25
C LEU A 53 11.00 -3.77 -3.01
N SER A 54 9.83 -3.39 -3.50
CA SER A 54 9.31 -2.03 -3.38
C SER A 54 9.15 -1.60 -1.92
N CYS A 55 8.42 -2.37 -1.11
CA CYS A 55 8.18 -2.01 0.29
C CYS A 55 9.38 -2.32 1.19
N GLY A 56 10.05 -3.46 1.01
CA GLY A 56 11.19 -3.85 1.82
C GLY A 56 12.35 -2.86 1.72
N ILE A 57 12.75 -2.49 0.51
CA ILE A 57 13.86 -1.56 0.29
C ILE A 57 13.51 -0.16 0.81
N THR A 58 12.35 0.39 0.41
CA THR A 58 11.99 1.76 0.77
C THR A 58 11.80 1.96 2.27
N HIS A 59 11.13 1.02 2.95
CA HIS A 59 10.94 1.13 4.40
C HIS A 59 12.23 0.87 5.19
N THR A 60 13.09 -0.02 4.72
CA THR A 60 14.39 -0.24 5.35
C THR A 60 15.29 0.98 5.24
N ALA A 61 15.27 1.67 4.11
CA ALA A 61 16.05 2.89 3.91
C ALA A 61 15.63 4.03 4.86
N ILE A 62 14.38 4.10 5.27
CA ILE A 62 13.88 5.15 6.17
C ILE A 62 13.88 4.76 7.66
N VAL A 63 14.42 3.58 8.04
CA VAL A 63 14.50 3.12 9.44
C VAL A 63 15.08 4.18 10.39
N PRO A 64 16.15 4.91 10.06
CA PRO A 64 16.68 5.93 10.95
C PRO A 64 15.67 7.03 11.30
N LEU A 65 14.90 7.47 10.30
CA LEU A 65 13.87 8.49 10.48
C LEU A 65 12.69 7.95 11.28
N ASP A 66 12.29 6.73 11.01
CA ASP A 66 11.18 6.05 11.66
C ASP A 66 11.47 5.80 13.14
N LEU A 67 12.70 5.38 13.46
CA LEU A 67 13.16 5.22 14.85
C LEU A 67 13.07 6.52 15.64
N VAL A 68 13.58 7.62 15.09
CA VAL A 68 13.53 8.92 15.76
C VAL A 68 12.08 9.37 15.92
N LYS A 69 11.24 9.19 14.92
CA LYS A 69 9.80 9.47 15.00
C LYS A 69 9.12 8.67 16.11
N CYS A 70 9.37 7.37 16.21
CA CYS A 70 8.81 6.53 17.28
C CYS A 70 9.27 6.99 18.66
N ARG A 71 10.55 7.37 18.82
CA ARG A 71 11.08 7.89 20.07
C ARG A 71 10.46 9.23 20.49
N ILE A 72 10.23 10.13 19.53
CA ILE A 72 9.51 11.39 19.78
C ILE A 72 8.08 11.09 20.25
N GLN A 73 7.42 10.08 19.67
CA GLN A 73 6.05 9.71 20.05
C GLN A 73 5.98 9.13 21.49
N VAL A 74 6.99 8.38 21.90
CA VAL A 74 7.01 7.73 23.23
C VAL A 74 7.51 8.69 24.31
N ASN A 75 8.51 9.51 24.02
CA ASN A 75 9.08 10.46 24.98
C ASN A 75 9.32 11.84 24.34
N PRO A 76 8.26 12.66 24.17
CA PRO A 76 8.35 13.96 23.52
C PRO A 76 9.14 14.99 24.32
N GLU A 77 9.29 14.83 25.64
CA GLU A 77 10.07 15.75 26.49
C GLU A 77 11.56 15.61 26.20
N LYS A 78 12.04 14.39 26.02
CA LYS A 78 13.43 14.07 25.71
C LYS A 78 13.78 14.37 24.25
N TYR A 79 12.90 13.98 23.31
CA TYR A 79 13.09 14.10 21.87
C TYR A 79 12.22 15.23 21.31
N LYS A 80 12.65 16.48 21.45
CA LYS A 80 11.85 17.68 21.09
C LYS A 80 11.61 17.90 19.60
N GLY A 81 12.30 17.16 18.72
CA GLY A 81 12.16 17.28 17.27
C GLY A 81 13.07 16.32 16.52
N ILE A 82 12.92 16.25 15.21
CA ILE A 82 13.66 15.26 14.38
C ILE A 82 15.17 15.46 14.50
N VAL A 83 15.68 16.67 14.27
CA VAL A 83 17.12 16.96 14.33
C VAL A 83 17.67 16.74 15.75
N SER A 84 16.97 17.23 16.76
CA SER A 84 17.31 17.00 18.18
C SER A 84 17.27 15.51 18.49
N GLY A 85 16.25 14.77 18.02
CA GLY A 85 16.12 13.34 18.20
C GLY A 85 17.27 12.54 17.61
N PHE A 86 17.73 12.90 16.42
CA PHE A 86 18.93 12.30 15.81
C PHE A 86 20.17 12.55 16.66
N ARG A 87 20.41 13.81 17.04
CA ARG A 87 21.57 14.18 17.89
C ARG A 87 21.57 13.45 19.22
N THR A 88 20.44 13.44 19.93
CA THR A 88 20.31 12.75 21.23
C THR A 88 20.53 11.25 21.08
N THR A 89 19.95 10.63 20.04
CA THR A 89 20.13 9.19 19.79
C THR A 89 21.60 8.84 19.52
N VAL A 90 22.27 9.63 18.67
CA VAL A 90 23.68 9.40 18.33
C VAL A 90 24.61 9.68 19.53
N ALA A 91 24.33 10.71 20.31
CA ALA A 91 25.12 11.05 21.49
C ALA A 91 25.05 9.99 22.60
N GLU A 92 23.87 9.39 22.81
CA GLU A 92 23.66 8.41 23.89
C GLU A 92 24.00 6.97 23.49
N GLU A 93 23.66 6.56 22.27
CA GLU A 93 23.72 5.16 21.85
C GLU A 93 24.64 4.91 20.63
N GLY A 94 25.22 5.98 20.07
CA GLY A 94 26.08 5.92 18.89
C GLY A 94 25.29 5.82 17.57
N THR A 95 26.00 5.90 16.45
CA THR A 95 25.40 5.89 15.09
C THR A 95 24.69 4.58 14.74
N ARG A 96 25.17 3.45 15.29
CA ARG A 96 24.55 2.13 15.10
C ARG A 96 23.13 2.03 15.67
N ALA A 97 22.79 2.89 16.63
CA ALA A 97 21.44 2.94 17.18
C ALA A 97 20.39 3.35 16.13
N LEU A 98 20.76 4.17 15.16
CA LEU A 98 19.86 4.66 14.13
C LEU A 98 19.29 3.54 13.23
N VAL A 99 19.99 2.43 13.14
CA VAL A 99 19.53 1.26 12.35
C VAL A 99 18.88 0.16 13.21
N LYS A 100 18.64 0.41 14.51
CA LYS A 100 17.91 -0.55 15.36
C LYS A 100 16.52 -0.82 14.79
N GLY A 101 16.16 -2.09 14.68
CA GLY A 101 14.88 -2.52 14.11
C GLY A 101 14.86 -2.65 12.59
N TRP A 102 16.02 -2.54 11.90
CA TRP A 102 16.08 -2.72 10.45
C TRP A 102 15.59 -4.11 10.01
N ALA A 103 15.96 -5.17 10.72
CA ALA A 103 15.61 -6.53 10.33
C ALA A 103 14.10 -6.81 10.42
N PRO A 104 13.40 -6.54 11.54
CA PRO A 104 11.94 -6.67 11.57
C PRO A 104 11.25 -5.72 10.58
N THR A 105 11.81 -4.52 10.30
CA THR A 105 11.30 -3.63 9.28
C THR A 105 11.44 -4.24 7.88
N ALA A 106 12.62 -4.72 7.52
CA ALA A 106 12.88 -5.33 6.21
C ALA A 106 11.96 -6.54 5.99
N VAL A 107 11.89 -7.46 6.93
CA VAL A 107 11.06 -8.67 6.81
C VAL A 107 9.57 -8.31 6.82
N GLY A 108 9.12 -7.49 7.77
CA GLY A 108 7.71 -7.15 7.92
C GLY A 108 7.16 -6.39 6.72
N TYR A 109 7.84 -5.35 6.26
CA TYR A 109 7.39 -4.58 5.10
C TYR A 109 7.60 -5.32 3.77
N SER A 110 8.51 -6.28 3.68
CA SER A 110 8.59 -7.20 2.56
C SER A 110 7.36 -8.12 2.50
N LEU A 111 6.96 -8.70 3.61
CA LEU A 111 5.75 -9.52 3.71
C LEU A 111 4.48 -8.69 3.44
N GLN A 112 4.39 -7.48 4.00
CA GLN A 112 3.29 -6.57 3.71
C GLN A 112 3.26 -6.21 2.22
N GLY A 113 4.40 -5.92 1.61
CA GLY A 113 4.50 -5.63 0.18
C GLY A 113 4.05 -6.79 -0.69
N LEU A 114 4.49 -8.02 -0.36
CA LEU A 114 4.02 -9.25 -1.00
C LEU A 114 2.49 -9.33 -0.97
N GLY A 115 1.90 -9.22 0.22
CA GLY A 115 0.45 -9.28 0.40
C GLY A 115 -0.26 -8.13 -0.29
N LYS A 116 0.17 -6.90 -0.05
CA LYS A 116 -0.46 -5.69 -0.59
C LYS A 116 -0.53 -5.68 -2.10
N PHE A 117 0.58 -5.90 -2.79
CA PHE A 117 0.60 -5.87 -4.26
C PHE A 117 0.06 -7.16 -4.90
N GLY A 118 0.33 -8.33 -4.29
CA GLY A 118 -0.18 -9.60 -4.79
C GLY A 118 -1.69 -9.71 -4.65
N PHE A 119 -2.23 -9.46 -3.46
CA PHE A 119 -3.68 -9.50 -3.22
C PHE A 119 -4.43 -8.37 -3.90
N TYR A 120 -3.82 -7.19 -4.08
CA TYR A 120 -4.47 -6.10 -4.82
C TYR A 120 -4.79 -6.48 -6.25
N GLU A 121 -3.83 -7.05 -6.98
CA GLU A 121 -4.06 -7.49 -8.35
C GLU A 121 -5.12 -8.62 -8.39
N MET A 122 -5.09 -9.54 -7.44
CA MET A 122 -6.07 -10.61 -7.32
C MET A 122 -7.49 -10.08 -7.03
N PHE A 123 -7.65 -9.23 -6.01
CA PHE A 123 -8.96 -8.67 -5.66
C PHE A 123 -9.49 -7.71 -6.71
N LYS A 124 -8.62 -7.00 -7.42
CA LYS A 124 -9.02 -6.14 -8.54
C LYS A 124 -9.70 -6.96 -9.64
N ILE A 125 -9.12 -8.08 -10.02
CA ILE A 125 -9.70 -9.00 -11.02
C ILE A 125 -11.00 -9.61 -10.47
N PHE A 126 -10.96 -10.14 -9.26
CA PHE A 126 -12.11 -10.78 -8.61
C PHE A 126 -13.34 -9.85 -8.54
N TYR A 127 -13.18 -8.62 -8.08
CA TYR A 127 -14.28 -7.65 -8.01
C TYR A 127 -14.74 -7.18 -9.39
N SER A 128 -13.82 -7.07 -10.35
CA SER A 128 -14.21 -6.73 -11.74
C SER A 128 -15.04 -7.82 -12.39
N ASP A 129 -14.65 -9.08 -12.20
CA ASP A 129 -15.39 -10.25 -12.74
C ASP A 129 -16.78 -10.37 -12.06
N MET A 130 -16.86 -10.11 -10.76
CA MET A 130 -18.12 -10.15 -10.01
C MET A 130 -19.12 -9.07 -10.47
N LEU A 131 -18.65 -7.87 -10.81
CA LEU A 131 -19.49 -6.75 -11.23
C LEU A 131 -19.85 -6.81 -12.73
N GLY A 132 -19.06 -7.51 -13.55
CA GLY A 132 -19.16 -7.49 -14.99
C GLY A 132 -18.53 -6.24 -15.61
N GLU A 133 -18.33 -6.26 -16.94
CA GLU A 133 -17.55 -5.24 -17.65
C GLU A 133 -18.12 -3.81 -17.53
N GLU A 134 -19.44 -3.65 -17.69
CA GLU A 134 -20.08 -2.34 -17.67
C GLU A 134 -20.02 -1.67 -16.29
N LEU A 135 -20.42 -2.39 -15.23
CA LEU A 135 -20.40 -1.85 -13.87
C LEU A 135 -18.99 -1.67 -13.36
N SER A 136 -18.08 -2.56 -13.69
CA SER A 136 -16.66 -2.46 -13.35
C SER A 136 -16.04 -1.21 -13.99
N TYR A 137 -16.40 -0.87 -15.23
CA TYR A 137 -15.94 0.36 -15.87
C TYR A 137 -16.52 1.62 -15.20
N GLN A 138 -17.82 1.64 -14.92
CA GLN A 138 -18.49 2.79 -14.27
C GLN A 138 -17.97 3.01 -12.86
N TRP A 139 -17.82 1.94 -12.08
CA TRP A 139 -17.43 1.96 -10.67
C TRP A 139 -15.96 1.61 -10.42
N ARG A 140 -15.10 1.74 -11.44
CA ARG A 140 -13.69 1.32 -11.36
C ARG A 140 -12.92 1.90 -10.17
N THR A 141 -13.21 3.14 -9.78
CA THR A 141 -12.59 3.73 -8.59
C THR A 141 -13.01 3.00 -7.31
N SER A 142 -14.28 2.62 -7.21
CA SER A 142 -14.78 1.82 -6.07
C SER A 142 -14.16 0.41 -6.06
N VAL A 143 -13.96 -0.18 -7.24
CA VAL A 143 -13.24 -1.46 -7.37
C VAL A 143 -11.80 -1.33 -6.87
N TYR A 144 -11.10 -0.26 -7.25
CA TYR A 144 -9.73 -0.02 -6.76
C TYR A 144 -9.69 0.21 -5.25
N LEU A 145 -10.65 0.95 -4.70
CA LEU A 145 -10.78 1.17 -3.26
C LEU A 145 -11.06 -0.15 -2.50
N ALA A 146 -12.03 -0.93 -2.96
CA ALA A 146 -12.38 -2.21 -2.35
C ALA A 146 -11.22 -3.22 -2.44
N ALA A 147 -10.59 -3.35 -3.61
CA ALA A 147 -9.46 -4.25 -3.81
C ALA A 147 -8.27 -3.90 -2.91
N SER A 148 -7.96 -2.59 -2.78
CA SER A 148 -6.88 -2.13 -1.92
C SER A 148 -7.18 -2.29 -0.43
N ALA A 149 -8.43 -2.07 0.00
CA ALA A 149 -8.85 -2.30 1.37
C ALA A 149 -8.72 -3.79 1.76
N SER A 150 -9.22 -4.68 0.91
CA SER A 150 -9.11 -6.13 1.12
C SER A 150 -7.66 -6.61 1.12
N ALA A 151 -6.85 -6.10 0.20
CA ALA A 151 -5.43 -6.45 0.13
C ALA A 151 -4.67 -6.01 1.38
N GLU A 152 -4.92 -4.78 1.87
CA GLU A 152 -4.27 -4.25 3.06
C GLU A 152 -4.68 -5.00 4.32
N PHE A 153 -5.96 -5.38 4.42
CA PHE A 153 -6.45 -6.16 5.56
C PHE A 153 -5.61 -7.43 5.78
N PHE A 154 -5.35 -8.21 4.73
CA PHE A 154 -4.52 -9.42 4.81
C PHE A 154 -3.03 -9.10 4.93
N ALA A 155 -2.55 -8.06 4.26
CA ALA A 155 -1.15 -7.65 4.31
C ALA A 155 -0.73 -7.20 5.71
N ASP A 156 -1.61 -6.51 6.44
CA ASP A 156 -1.34 -6.07 7.81
C ASP A 156 -1.30 -7.23 8.81
N ILE A 157 -2.05 -8.31 8.58
CA ILE A 157 -1.94 -9.54 9.38
C ILE A 157 -0.53 -10.14 9.24
N MET A 158 0.03 -10.10 8.03
CA MET A 158 1.41 -10.56 7.78
C MET A 158 2.46 -9.62 8.36
N LEU A 159 2.18 -8.32 8.40
CA LEU A 159 3.07 -7.30 8.97
C LEU A 159 3.09 -7.31 10.50
N ALA A 160 1.96 -7.54 11.15
CA ALA A 160 1.73 -7.29 12.57
C ALA A 160 2.80 -7.89 13.50
N PRO A 161 3.27 -9.14 13.35
CA PRO A 161 4.31 -9.71 14.21
C PRO A 161 5.64 -8.96 14.14
N MET A 162 6.01 -8.53 12.93
CA MET A 162 7.25 -7.81 12.70
C MET A 162 7.16 -6.36 13.18
N GLU A 163 6.02 -5.70 12.98
CA GLU A 163 5.77 -4.34 13.48
C GLU A 163 5.77 -4.30 15.00
N ALA A 164 5.12 -5.25 15.68
CA ALA A 164 5.16 -5.36 17.14
C ALA A 164 6.61 -5.51 17.66
N THR A 165 7.39 -6.38 17.00
CA THR A 165 8.81 -6.59 17.37
C THR A 165 9.64 -5.32 17.10
N LYS A 166 9.45 -4.67 15.96
CA LYS A 166 10.13 -3.43 15.57
C LYS A 166 9.88 -2.33 16.61
N VAL A 167 8.63 -2.07 16.94
CA VAL A 167 8.26 -1.04 17.92
C VAL A 167 8.90 -1.34 19.27
N ARG A 168 8.87 -2.58 19.74
CA ARG A 168 9.49 -2.98 21.01
C ARG A 168 11.00 -2.75 21.00
N VAL A 169 11.71 -3.12 19.93
CA VAL A 169 13.15 -2.89 19.77
C VAL A 169 13.49 -1.39 19.77
N GLN A 170 12.64 -0.56 19.18
CA GLN A 170 12.90 0.86 19.00
C GLN A 170 12.56 1.71 20.23
N THR A 171 11.58 1.28 21.04
CA THR A 171 10.98 2.12 22.08
C THR A 171 11.18 1.61 23.49
N SER A 172 11.41 0.31 23.71
CA SER A 172 11.51 -0.25 25.05
C SER A 172 12.95 -0.28 25.55
N PRO A 173 13.26 0.43 26.65
CA PRO A 173 14.57 0.33 27.31
C PRO A 173 14.83 -1.11 27.77
N GLY A 174 16.02 -1.64 27.48
CA GLY A 174 16.39 -2.99 27.87
C GLY A 174 15.88 -4.12 26.96
N ALA A 175 15.09 -3.84 25.93
CA ALA A 175 14.71 -4.84 24.93
C ALA A 175 15.93 -5.26 24.09
N PRO A 176 16.08 -6.58 23.76
CA PRO A 176 17.13 -7.03 22.88
C PRO A 176 17.07 -6.29 21.54
N PRO A 177 18.23 -5.79 21.02
CA PRO A 177 18.24 -4.93 19.84
C PRO A 177 18.02 -5.69 18.53
N THR A 178 17.85 -7.01 18.59
CA THR A 178 17.74 -7.90 17.43
C THR A 178 16.37 -8.56 17.35
N LEU A 179 15.91 -8.87 16.14
CA LEU A 179 14.69 -9.64 15.90
C LEU A 179 14.71 -10.99 16.64
N ARG A 180 15.84 -11.70 16.55
CA ARG A 180 16.00 -13.04 17.18
C ARG A 180 15.94 -13.01 18.71
N GLY A 181 16.32 -11.91 19.34
CA GLY A 181 16.22 -11.76 20.79
C GLY A 181 14.86 -11.24 21.24
N CYS A 182 14.32 -10.25 20.54
CA CYS A 182 13.08 -9.56 20.93
C CYS A 182 11.81 -10.38 20.65
N ALA A 183 11.71 -11.06 19.51
CA ALA A 183 10.52 -11.83 19.17
C ALA A 183 10.25 -12.99 20.16
N PRO A 184 11.23 -13.84 20.56
CA PRO A 184 11.01 -14.83 21.60
C PRO A 184 10.68 -14.23 22.97
N MET A 185 11.20 -13.05 23.29
CA MET A 185 10.87 -12.34 24.53
C MET A 185 9.39 -11.94 24.55
N ILE A 186 8.86 -11.38 23.44
CA ILE A 186 7.43 -11.05 23.34
C ILE A 186 6.59 -12.31 23.45
N TYR A 187 6.98 -13.39 22.75
CA TYR A 187 6.25 -14.65 22.82
C TYR A 187 6.18 -15.24 24.23
N LYS A 188 7.29 -15.19 24.98
CA LYS A 188 7.34 -15.68 26.36
C LYS A 188 6.55 -14.82 27.34
N SER A 189 6.48 -13.50 27.13
CA SER A 189 5.81 -12.57 28.05
C SER A 189 4.31 -12.38 27.75
N GLU A 190 3.92 -12.36 26.49
CA GLU A 190 2.56 -11.98 26.05
C GLU A 190 1.91 -13.04 25.13
N GLY A 191 2.63 -14.10 24.77
CA GLY A 191 2.15 -15.13 23.85
C GLY A 191 1.96 -14.61 22.42
N LEU A 192 1.16 -15.32 21.62
CA LEU A 192 0.81 -14.90 20.26
C LEU A 192 -0.01 -13.60 20.25
N ALA A 193 -0.85 -13.38 21.24
CA ALA A 193 -1.66 -12.17 21.35
C ALA A 193 -0.82 -10.89 21.40
N GLY A 194 0.39 -10.95 21.96
CA GLY A 194 1.33 -9.83 22.01
C GLY A 194 1.75 -9.30 20.64
N PHE A 195 1.81 -10.17 19.63
CA PHE A 195 2.15 -9.78 18.26
C PHE A 195 1.00 -9.10 17.50
N TYR A 196 -0.24 -9.44 17.83
CA TYR A 196 -1.44 -8.95 17.14
C TYR A 196 -2.21 -7.88 17.90
N LYS A 197 -1.75 -7.52 19.10
CA LYS A 197 -2.35 -6.48 19.96
C LYS A 197 -2.48 -5.13 19.25
N GLY A 198 -1.51 -4.80 18.39
CA GLY A 198 -1.48 -3.55 17.62
C GLY A 198 -2.24 -3.61 16.28
N LEU A 199 -2.88 -4.73 15.93
CA LEU A 199 -3.51 -4.91 14.62
C LEU A 199 -4.72 -3.99 14.38
N PRO A 200 -5.69 -3.81 15.32
CA PRO A 200 -6.80 -2.90 15.10
C PRO A 200 -6.38 -1.45 14.82
N PRO A 201 -5.52 -0.80 15.60
CA PRO A 201 -5.04 0.55 15.27
C PRO A 201 -4.19 0.59 13.98
N LEU A 202 -3.52 -0.51 13.63
CA LEU A 202 -2.79 -0.63 12.37
C LEU A 202 -3.77 -0.56 11.19
N TRP A 203 -4.84 -1.36 11.19
CA TRP A 203 -5.89 -1.34 10.18
C TRP A 203 -6.57 0.03 10.04
N MET A 204 -6.92 0.66 11.16
CA MET A 204 -7.54 1.98 11.14
C MET A 204 -6.68 3.04 10.44
N ARG A 205 -5.36 2.91 10.50
CA ARG A 205 -4.41 3.81 9.85
C ARG A 205 -4.11 3.40 8.42
N GLN A 206 -3.81 2.11 8.20
CA GLN A 206 -3.24 1.62 6.93
C GLN A 206 -4.29 1.42 5.84
N ILE A 207 -5.49 0.93 6.18
CA ILE A 207 -6.53 0.68 5.17
C ILE A 207 -6.93 1.95 4.43
N PRO A 208 -7.35 3.05 5.09
CA PRO A 208 -7.69 4.28 4.38
C PRO A 208 -6.52 4.87 3.58
N TYR A 209 -5.31 4.80 4.14
CA TYR A 209 -4.10 5.24 3.46
C TYR A 209 -3.85 4.45 2.18
N THR A 210 -3.95 3.13 2.23
CA THR A 210 -3.69 2.26 1.07
C THR A 210 -4.79 2.37 0.02
N MET A 211 -6.05 2.50 0.44
CA MET A 211 -7.17 2.79 -0.47
C MET A 211 -6.88 4.03 -1.31
N MET A 212 -6.54 5.15 -0.66
CA MET A 212 -6.20 6.39 -1.37
C MET A 212 -4.96 6.23 -2.24
N LYS A 213 -3.94 5.53 -1.75
CA LYS A 213 -2.68 5.31 -2.49
C LYS A 213 -2.92 4.61 -3.82
N PHE A 214 -3.64 3.50 -3.82
CA PHE A 214 -3.87 2.71 -5.04
C PHE A 214 -4.88 3.39 -5.98
N ALA A 215 -6.01 3.85 -5.45
CA ALA A 215 -7.04 4.50 -6.27
C ALA A 215 -6.52 5.79 -6.91
N CYS A 216 -5.84 6.66 -6.17
CA CYS A 216 -5.24 7.86 -6.72
C CYS A 216 -4.14 7.55 -7.74
N PHE A 217 -3.31 6.53 -7.48
CA PHE A 217 -2.27 6.14 -8.43
C PHE A 217 -2.86 5.68 -9.76
N GLU A 218 -3.79 4.73 -9.74
CA GLU A 218 -4.43 4.22 -10.96
C GLU A 218 -5.11 5.34 -11.76
N ARG A 219 -5.86 6.20 -11.07
CA ARG A 219 -6.53 7.36 -11.71
C ARG A 219 -5.53 8.38 -12.26
N THR A 220 -4.46 8.66 -11.54
CA THR A 220 -3.45 9.61 -12.00
C THR A 220 -2.71 9.06 -13.22
N VAL A 221 -2.39 7.78 -13.25
CA VAL A 221 -1.81 7.12 -14.43
C VAL A 221 -2.74 7.24 -15.64
N GLU A 222 -4.03 6.93 -15.48
CA GLU A 222 -5.03 7.09 -16.55
C GLU A 222 -5.05 8.52 -17.11
N LEU A 223 -5.09 9.52 -16.21
CA LEU A 223 -5.13 10.94 -16.60
C LEU A 223 -3.83 11.40 -17.28
N LEU A 224 -2.67 10.96 -16.80
CA LEU A 224 -1.38 11.33 -17.42
C LEU A 224 -1.27 10.77 -18.83
N TYR A 225 -1.68 9.50 -19.06
CA TYR A 225 -1.69 8.94 -20.41
C TYR A 225 -2.75 9.58 -21.31
N LYS A 226 -3.87 10.05 -20.76
CA LYS A 226 -4.91 10.70 -21.56
C LYS A 226 -4.56 12.13 -21.98
N TYR A 227 -3.92 12.92 -21.11
CA TYR A 227 -3.75 14.36 -21.30
C TYR A 227 -2.31 14.81 -21.48
N CYS A 228 -1.33 14.10 -20.93
CA CYS A 228 0.06 14.55 -20.91
C CYS A 228 0.96 13.77 -21.85
N VAL A 229 0.64 12.51 -22.15
CA VAL A 229 1.45 11.68 -23.03
C VAL A 229 0.78 11.58 -24.40
N PRO A 230 1.40 12.15 -25.45
CA PRO A 230 0.76 12.23 -26.79
C PRO A 230 0.72 10.88 -27.52
N LYS A 231 1.37 9.85 -26.97
CA LYS A 231 1.49 8.53 -27.57
C LYS A 231 0.68 7.49 -26.78
N PRO A 232 0.09 6.48 -27.45
CA PRO A 232 -0.49 5.33 -26.78
C PRO A 232 0.54 4.65 -25.86
N ARG A 233 0.10 4.15 -24.71
CA ARG A 233 0.98 3.50 -23.71
C ARG A 233 1.85 2.38 -24.30
N ALA A 234 1.32 1.65 -25.30
CA ALA A 234 2.01 0.55 -25.98
C ALA A 234 3.24 1.02 -26.77
N GLU A 235 3.22 2.26 -27.27
CA GLU A 235 4.30 2.87 -28.08
C GLU A 235 5.33 3.61 -27.20
N CYS A 236 5.05 3.80 -25.92
CA CYS A 236 5.96 4.48 -25.01
C CYS A 236 7.17 3.59 -24.70
N SER A 237 8.35 4.20 -24.70
CA SER A 237 9.58 3.54 -24.23
C SER A 237 9.46 3.13 -22.75
N LYS A 238 10.24 2.15 -22.32
CA LYS A 238 10.28 1.71 -20.92
C LYS A 238 10.62 2.86 -19.96
N SER A 239 11.52 3.75 -20.38
CA SER A 239 11.92 4.93 -19.60
C SER A 239 10.77 5.92 -19.45
N GLU A 240 10.05 6.23 -20.53
CA GLU A 240 8.87 7.10 -20.47
C GLU A 240 7.79 6.55 -19.53
N GLN A 241 7.53 5.24 -19.60
CA GLN A 241 6.58 4.57 -18.70
C GLN A 241 6.99 4.68 -17.24
N LEU A 242 8.29 4.52 -16.92
CA LEU A 242 8.79 4.66 -15.55
C LEU A 242 8.72 6.10 -15.04
N VAL A 243 8.95 7.09 -15.89
CA VAL A 243 8.78 8.51 -15.52
C VAL A 243 7.31 8.81 -15.20
N VAL A 244 6.38 8.35 -16.05
CA VAL A 244 4.93 8.50 -15.78
C VAL A 244 4.54 7.83 -14.45
N THR A 245 5.05 6.63 -14.19
CA THR A 245 4.80 5.92 -12.93
C THR A 245 5.36 6.67 -11.72
N PHE A 246 6.56 7.25 -11.83
CA PHE A 246 7.16 8.03 -10.76
C PHE A 246 6.34 9.30 -10.45
N VAL A 247 5.97 10.06 -11.49
CA VAL A 247 5.15 11.27 -11.35
C VAL A 247 3.77 10.92 -10.78
N ALA A 248 3.12 9.88 -11.31
CA ALA A 248 1.83 9.41 -10.79
C ALA A 248 1.93 8.98 -9.30
N GLY A 249 3.01 8.28 -8.94
CA GLY A 249 3.29 7.88 -7.57
C GLY A 249 3.47 9.07 -6.63
N TYR A 250 4.18 10.12 -7.07
CA TYR A 250 4.35 11.33 -6.28
C TYR A 250 3.03 12.07 -6.05
N ILE A 251 2.25 12.27 -7.11
CA ILE A 251 0.93 12.90 -7.04
C ILE A 251 0.00 12.10 -6.13
N ALA A 252 -0.07 10.77 -6.30
CA ALA A 252 -0.85 9.91 -5.42
C ALA A 252 -0.40 10.02 -3.96
N GLY A 253 0.92 10.12 -3.71
CA GLY A 253 1.50 10.33 -2.39
C GLY A 253 1.07 11.65 -1.74
N VAL A 254 0.98 12.74 -2.52
CA VAL A 254 0.46 14.03 -2.05
C VAL A 254 -0.99 13.89 -1.57
N PHE A 255 -1.85 13.30 -2.40
CA PHE A 255 -3.25 13.06 -2.01
C PHE A 255 -3.37 12.16 -0.79
N CYS A 256 -2.58 11.08 -0.72
CA CYS A 256 -2.52 10.21 0.46
C CYS A 256 -2.13 11.00 1.70
N ALA A 257 -1.10 11.83 1.62
CA ALA A 257 -0.63 12.64 2.75
C ALA A 257 -1.73 13.57 3.23
N VAL A 258 -2.42 14.25 2.33
CA VAL A 258 -3.52 15.16 2.67
C VAL A 258 -4.66 14.40 3.35
N VAL A 259 -5.20 13.35 2.73
CA VAL A 259 -6.39 12.65 3.24
C VAL A 259 -6.10 11.92 4.55
N SER A 260 -4.92 11.29 4.69
CA SER A 260 -4.58 10.52 5.90
C SER A 260 -4.06 11.37 7.06
N HIS A 261 -3.67 12.63 6.81
CA HIS A 261 -2.99 13.46 7.82
C HIS A 261 -3.78 13.67 9.13
N PRO A 262 -5.07 14.02 9.09
CA PRO A 262 -5.85 14.22 10.32
C PRO A 262 -5.94 12.93 11.15
N ALA A 263 -6.22 11.80 10.49
CA ALA A 263 -6.30 10.51 11.17
C ALA A 263 -4.97 10.10 11.83
N ASP A 264 -3.86 10.26 11.11
CA ASP A 264 -2.54 9.95 11.66
C ASP A 264 -2.13 10.88 12.82
N THR A 265 -2.52 12.17 12.75
CA THR A 265 -2.29 13.10 13.84
C THR A 265 -3.05 12.68 15.10
N VAL A 266 -4.32 12.27 14.96
CA VAL A 266 -5.13 11.77 16.07
C VAL A 266 -4.54 10.46 16.63
N VAL A 267 -4.20 9.49 15.78
CA VAL A 267 -3.61 8.22 16.21
C VAL A 267 -2.26 8.43 16.91
N SER A 268 -1.41 9.31 16.38
CA SER A 268 -0.13 9.66 17.04
C SER A 268 -0.35 10.25 18.42
N LYS A 269 -1.35 11.11 18.59
CA LYS A 269 -1.68 11.70 19.89
C LYS A 269 -2.32 10.71 20.86
N LEU A 270 -3.17 9.82 20.38
CA LEU A 270 -3.70 8.70 21.18
C LEU A 270 -2.58 7.81 21.74
N ASN A 271 -1.57 7.54 20.93
CA ASN A 271 -0.41 6.74 21.37
C ASN A 271 0.48 7.47 22.40
N GLN A 272 0.44 8.82 22.40
CA GLN A 272 1.15 9.63 23.40
C GLN A 272 0.37 9.74 24.71
N ASP A 273 -0.93 9.92 24.64
CA ASP A 273 -1.84 10.13 25.77
C ASP A 273 -2.72 8.89 25.99
N SER A 274 -2.23 7.91 26.70
CA SER A 274 -2.91 6.61 26.92
C SER A 274 -4.25 6.67 27.68
N GLY A 275 -4.69 7.85 28.11
CA GLY A 275 -5.99 8.09 28.77
C GLY A 275 -6.97 8.95 27.98
N SER A 276 -6.57 9.43 26.80
CA SER A 276 -7.40 10.36 26.02
C SER A 276 -8.27 9.61 25.00
N THR A 277 -9.47 10.13 24.72
CA THR A 277 -10.32 9.65 23.63
C THR A 277 -10.02 10.39 22.33
N ALA A 278 -10.26 9.74 21.19
CA ALA A 278 -10.07 10.36 19.87
C ALA A 278 -10.85 11.67 19.73
N SER A 279 -12.10 11.69 20.21
CA SER A 279 -12.94 12.91 20.24
C SER A 279 -12.35 14.02 21.10
N GLY A 280 -11.79 13.68 22.27
CA GLY A 280 -11.13 14.64 23.15
C GLY A 280 -9.89 15.27 22.50
N ILE A 281 -9.09 14.46 21.81
CA ILE A 281 -7.91 14.93 21.07
C ILE A 281 -8.30 15.86 19.92
N VAL A 282 -9.32 15.52 19.13
CA VAL A 282 -9.82 16.37 18.03
C VAL A 282 -10.29 17.73 18.58
N LYS A 283 -11.04 17.74 19.67
CA LYS A 283 -11.49 18.98 20.32
C LYS A 283 -10.31 19.82 20.87
N LYS A 284 -9.29 19.16 21.46
CA LYS A 284 -8.10 19.83 22.03
C LYS A 284 -7.21 20.44 20.95
N LEU A 285 -7.00 19.73 19.84
CA LEU A 285 -6.13 20.18 18.74
C LEU A 285 -6.82 21.26 17.87
N GLY A 286 -8.12 21.19 17.72
CA GLY A 286 -8.87 22.00 16.76
C GLY A 286 -8.49 21.71 15.31
N PHE A 287 -9.14 22.39 14.37
CA PHE A 287 -8.90 22.16 12.95
C PHE A 287 -7.44 22.44 12.53
N ALA A 288 -6.88 23.56 12.95
CA ALA A 288 -5.50 23.94 12.60
C ALA A 288 -4.45 22.96 13.17
N GLY A 289 -4.68 22.44 14.38
CA GLY A 289 -3.79 21.46 15.00
C GLY A 289 -3.73 20.12 14.29
N LEU A 290 -4.85 19.70 13.68
CA LEU A 290 -4.92 18.47 12.90
C LEU A 290 -4.06 18.51 11.62
N TRP A 291 -3.86 19.70 11.06
CA TRP A 291 -3.10 19.92 9.83
C TRP A 291 -1.65 20.36 10.04
N LYS A 292 -1.23 20.49 11.30
CA LYS A 292 0.14 20.88 11.63
C LYS A 292 1.14 19.82 11.20
N GLY A 293 2.14 20.21 10.40
CA GLY A 293 3.15 19.29 9.88
C GLY A 293 2.81 18.60 8.56
N LEU A 294 1.77 19.07 7.84
CA LEU A 294 1.38 18.50 6.55
C LEU A 294 2.48 18.60 5.49
N VAL A 295 3.17 19.74 5.38
CA VAL A 295 4.19 19.95 4.32
C VAL A 295 5.35 18.95 4.41
N PRO A 296 6.03 18.77 5.56
CA PRO A 296 7.05 17.73 5.70
C PRO A 296 6.52 16.31 5.40
N ARG A 297 5.27 16.05 5.76
CA ARG A 297 4.62 14.78 5.49
C ARG A 297 4.37 14.56 4.00
N ILE A 298 3.93 15.59 3.25
CA ILE A 298 3.76 15.52 1.80
C ILE A 298 5.08 15.14 1.13
N ILE A 299 6.17 15.80 1.48
CA ILE A 299 7.49 15.51 0.91
C ILE A 299 7.90 14.07 1.21
N MET A 300 7.77 13.63 2.46
CA MET A 300 8.15 12.28 2.85
C MET A 300 7.29 11.21 2.17
N ILE A 301 5.98 11.32 2.23
CA ILE A 301 5.06 10.32 1.68
C ILE A 301 5.04 10.36 0.16
N GLY A 302 5.10 11.55 -0.45
CA GLY A 302 5.19 11.71 -1.90
C GLY A 302 6.43 11.00 -2.45
N THR A 303 7.60 11.26 -1.89
CA THR A 303 8.85 10.61 -2.29
C THR A 303 8.82 9.11 -2.05
N LEU A 304 8.36 8.67 -0.86
CA LEU A 304 8.26 7.25 -0.53
C LEU A 304 7.34 6.52 -1.52
N THR A 305 6.16 7.08 -1.80
CA THR A 305 5.18 6.47 -2.70
C THR A 305 5.69 6.44 -4.13
N ALA A 306 6.32 7.52 -4.60
CA ALA A 306 6.95 7.56 -5.92
C ALA A 306 8.01 6.47 -6.09
N LEU A 307 8.92 6.33 -5.11
CA LEU A 307 9.94 5.28 -5.13
C LEU A 307 9.34 3.87 -5.08
N GLN A 308 8.29 3.66 -4.26
CA GLN A 308 7.63 2.36 -4.19
C GLN A 308 7.02 1.95 -5.53
N TRP A 309 6.30 2.85 -6.19
CA TRP A 309 5.71 2.59 -7.49
C TRP A 309 6.77 2.44 -8.58
N PHE A 310 7.81 3.26 -8.54
CA PHE A 310 8.93 3.16 -9.48
C PHE A 310 9.63 1.79 -9.39
N ILE A 311 9.99 1.32 -8.19
CA ILE A 311 10.62 0.02 -7.99
C ILE A 311 9.66 -1.10 -8.43
N TYR A 312 8.40 -1.04 -8.02
CA TYR A 312 7.39 -2.03 -8.38
C TYR A 312 7.20 -2.13 -9.90
N ASP A 313 7.10 -0.99 -10.57
CA ASP A 313 6.93 -0.93 -12.01
C ASP A 313 8.21 -1.36 -12.77
N SER A 314 9.38 -1.05 -12.22
CA SER A 314 10.66 -1.55 -12.74
C SER A 314 10.72 -3.08 -12.74
N VAL A 315 10.22 -3.72 -11.69
CA VAL A 315 10.10 -5.19 -11.64
C VAL A 315 9.16 -5.70 -12.73
N LYS A 316 8.01 -5.05 -12.91
CA LYS A 316 7.08 -5.41 -14.01
C LYS A 316 7.74 -5.29 -15.38
N VAL A 317 8.55 -4.27 -15.58
CA VAL A 317 9.28 -4.06 -16.85
C VAL A 317 10.34 -5.14 -17.07
N VAL A 318 11.15 -5.46 -16.03
CA VAL A 318 12.23 -6.47 -16.13
C VAL A 318 11.68 -7.85 -16.42
N PHE A 319 10.60 -8.25 -15.73
CA PHE A 319 9.96 -9.55 -15.93
C PHE A 319 8.97 -9.58 -17.09
N LYS A 320 8.90 -8.53 -17.89
CA LYS A 320 7.96 -8.40 -19.04
C LYS A 320 6.52 -8.76 -18.64
N LEU A 321 6.07 -8.38 -17.45
CA LEU A 321 4.72 -8.67 -17.01
C LEU A 321 3.70 -7.91 -17.85
N PRO A 322 2.61 -8.58 -18.27
CA PRO A 322 1.57 -7.94 -19.05
C PRO A 322 0.94 -6.81 -18.23
N ARG A 323 0.84 -5.65 -18.84
CA ARG A 323 0.14 -4.51 -18.27
C ARG A 323 -1.21 -4.42 -18.94
N PRO A 324 -2.33 -4.52 -18.21
CA PRO A 324 -3.62 -4.31 -18.82
C PRO A 324 -3.62 -2.92 -19.46
N PRO A 325 -4.19 -2.79 -20.68
CA PRO A 325 -4.41 -1.50 -21.29
C PRO A 325 -5.28 -0.65 -20.35
N PRO A 326 -5.25 0.70 -20.47
CA PRO A 326 -6.22 1.54 -19.78
C PRO A 326 -7.62 1.00 -20.03
N PRO A 327 -8.51 0.96 -19.03
CA PRO A 327 -9.85 0.44 -19.23
C PRO A 327 -10.57 1.26 -20.30
N GLU A 328 -10.81 0.66 -21.44
CA GLU A 328 -11.62 1.24 -22.52
C GLU A 328 -13.10 1.07 -22.18
N MET A 329 -13.92 2.00 -22.66
CA MET A 329 -15.36 1.90 -22.46
C MET A 329 -15.89 0.66 -23.18
N PRO A 330 -16.59 -0.27 -22.49
CA PRO A 330 -17.18 -1.44 -23.14
C PRO A 330 -18.11 -1.04 -24.28
N GLU A 331 -18.06 -1.77 -25.40
CA GLU A 331 -18.88 -1.47 -26.58
C GLU A 331 -20.38 -1.46 -26.26
N SER A 332 -20.83 -2.37 -25.39
CA SER A 332 -22.21 -2.42 -24.91
C SER A 332 -22.64 -1.13 -24.20
N LEU A 333 -21.74 -0.54 -23.41
CA LEU A 333 -21.99 0.74 -22.73
C LEU A 333 -21.95 1.90 -23.70
N LYS A 334 -21.03 1.87 -24.68
CA LYS A 334 -20.92 2.89 -25.72
C LYS A 334 -22.20 2.96 -26.55
N LEU A 335 -22.71 1.82 -27.02
CA LEU A 335 -23.98 1.73 -27.76
C LEU A 335 -25.18 2.25 -26.93
N LYS A 336 -25.22 1.92 -25.63
CA LYS A 336 -26.28 2.44 -24.73
C LYS A 336 -26.21 3.94 -24.55
N LEU A 337 -25.03 4.53 -24.48
CA LEU A 337 -24.85 5.96 -24.33
C LEU A 337 -25.12 6.71 -25.63
N GLU A 338 -24.74 6.16 -26.78
CA GLU A 338 -25.09 6.66 -28.11
C GLU A 338 -26.61 6.65 -28.31
N ALA A 339 -27.27 5.54 -27.99
CA ALA A 339 -28.74 5.45 -28.05
C ALA A 339 -29.46 6.42 -27.10
N ALA A 340 -28.81 6.80 -26.00
CA ALA A 340 -29.33 7.77 -25.03
C ALA A 340 -28.95 9.22 -25.37
N GLY A 341 -28.21 9.48 -26.45
CA GLY A 341 -27.78 10.82 -26.87
C GLY A 341 -26.80 11.49 -25.87
N LYS A 342 -26.02 10.68 -25.15
CA LYS A 342 -25.09 11.13 -24.11
C LYS A 342 -23.61 10.96 -24.50
N LEU A 343 -23.36 10.59 -25.74
CA LEU A 343 -22.02 10.55 -26.37
C LEU A 343 -22.00 11.44 -27.59
#